data_5fc9fa8efbe286d36966b5ee15ea22fe
#
_entry.id   5fc9fa8efbe286d36966b5ee15ea22fe
#
_cell.length_a   1.000
_cell.length_b   1.000
_cell.length_c   1.000
_cell.angle_alpha   90.00
_cell.angle_beta   90.00
_cell.angle_gamma   90.00
#
_symmetry.space_group_name_H-M   'P 1'
#
loop_
_entity.id
_entity.type
_entity.pdbx_description
1 polymer ?
#
loop_
_entity_poly.entity_id
_entity_poly.type
_entity_poly.pdbx_seq_one_letter_code
_entity_poly.pdbx_strand_id
1 'polypeptide(L)'
;MDLILATPDGQEIAAVDYDFDMDLGGQNDFQINLSYASWIDDIKTGCRIYVPGTEYGGIIKKISSATDTGNIFLGGYTWRGYLAHRFIRPPTGSDYYTASGELSDIIRTIVQIPGFSVVGATGISTTYQFGRYVSVLKGIEAMLQTVGFRLDLKYVQTTSGGYVAVQAVKAGQYGDDIEYSQDSLINFSTVNNQMGVNHLICLGTGELRDRVVVDLYADTAGNISQTQTITGIDEITEVFENTGAELENLIETGTNRLEDLLSKNTFTAAIKQVENELFIGDIITGQDYITGNRVTRPISRKIVKRTRGALSIDYKIEGQT
;
A
#
# COMPACT_ATOMS: atom_id res chain seq x y z
N MET A 1 -4.56 25.26 -0.63
CA MET A 1 -5.25 23.99 -0.97
C MET A 1 -6.56 24.03 -0.20
N ASP A 2 -7.66 24.16 -0.94
CA ASP A 2 -8.97 24.35 -0.33
C ASP A 2 -9.63 22.98 -0.14
N LEU A 3 -10.03 22.69 1.09
CA LEU A 3 -10.76 21.48 1.45
C LEU A 3 -12.26 21.78 1.29
N ILE A 4 -12.95 20.97 0.52
CA ILE A 4 -14.38 21.13 0.25
C ILE A 4 -15.18 20.15 1.09
N LEU A 5 -16.16 20.66 1.81
CA LEU A 5 -17.18 19.88 2.50
C LEU A 5 -18.40 19.75 1.58
N ALA A 6 -18.93 18.53 1.45
CA ALA A 6 -20.13 18.25 0.67
C ALA A 6 -21.07 17.29 1.43
N THR A 7 -22.34 17.36 1.07
CA THR A 7 -23.40 16.47 1.58
C THR A 7 -23.14 14.98 1.20
N PRO A 8 -23.85 14.03 1.78
CA PRO A 8 -23.72 12.61 1.41
C PRO A 8 -24.03 12.32 -0.07
N ASP A 9 -24.86 13.10 -0.71
CA ASP A 9 -25.18 13.02 -2.14
C ASP A 9 -24.22 13.84 -3.03
N GLY A 10 -23.27 14.56 -2.39
CA GLY A 10 -22.17 15.23 -3.09
C GLY A 10 -22.47 16.68 -3.49
N GLN A 11 -23.46 17.35 -2.90
CA GLN A 11 -23.65 18.78 -3.07
C GLN A 11 -22.66 19.54 -2.19
N GLU A 12 -21.96 20.51 -2.74
CA GLU A 12 -21.02 21.34 -1.98
C GLU A 12 -21.75 22.17 -0.91
N ILE A 13 -21.21 22.13 0.31
CA ILE A 13 -21.68 22.92 1.45
C ILE A 13 -20.81 24.17 1.60
N ALA A 14 -19.48 23.96 1.73
CA ALA A 14 -18.53 25.04 1.97
C ALA A 14 -17.10 24.64 1.61
N ALA A 15 -16.28 25.63 1.27
CA ALA A 15 -14.84 25.52 1.35
C ALA A 15 -14.40 25.77 2.81
N VAL A 16 -13.59 24.90 3.38
CA VAL A 16 -13.18 24.91 4.78
C VAL A 16 -11.66 24.92 4.92
N ASP A 17 -11.19 25.60 5.96
CA ASP A 17 -9.77 25.72 6.28
C ASP A 17 -9.44 24.90 7.53
N TYR A 18 -9.58 23.58 7.43
CA TYR A 18 -9.33 22.66 8.54
C TYR A 18 -7.95 22.03 8.45
N ASP A 19 -7.35 21.81 9.61
CA ASP A 19 -6.17 20.98 9.72
C ASP A 19 -6.55 19.51 9.57
N PHE A 20 -5.75 18.74 8.82
CA PHE A 20 -6.02 17.33 8.56
C PHE A 20 -4.74 16.49 8.51
N ASP A 21 -4.92 15.22 8.77
CA ASP A 21 -3.93 14.14 8.58
C ASP A 21 -4.59 13.04 7.75
N MET A 22 -4.03 12.69 6.61
CA MET A 22 -4.53 11.65 5.71
C MET A 22 -3.43 10.62 5.44
N ASP A 23 -3.74 9.37 5.65
CA ASP A 23 -2.89 8.23 5.32
C ASP A 23 -3.40 7.53 4.07
N LEU A 24 -2.60 7.50 3.05
CA LEU A 24 -2.89 6.88 1.76
C LEU A 24 -1.90 5.74 1.51
N GLY A 25 -2.40 4.53 1.27
CA GLY A 25 -1.59 3.33 1.05
C GLY A 25 -1.23 2.54 2.32
N GLY A 26 -1.37 3.16 3.52
CA GLY A 26 -1.20 2.50 4.80
C GLY A 26 -2.55 2.18 5.45
N GLN A 27 -2.95 2.96 6.47
CA GLN A 27 -4.25 2.83 7.14
C GLN A 27 -5.42 3.20 6.23
N ASN A 28 -5.17 4.04 5.23
CA ASN A 28 -6.17 4.54 4.28
C ASN A 28 -7.34 5.25 4.95
N ASP A 29 -7.03 6.04 5.96
CA ASP A 29 -7.97 6.82 6.74
C ASP A 29 -7.56 8.30 6.81
N PHE A 30 -8.41 9.10 7.40
CA PHE A 30 -8.12 10.50 7.68
C PHE A 30 -8.66 10.94 9.03
N GLN A 31 -8.03 11.95 9.58
CA GLN A 31 -8.49 12.69 10.74
C GLN A 31 -8.41 14.19 10.49
N ILE A 32 -9.47 14.90 10.88
CA ILE A 32 -9.56 16.36 10.86
C ILE A 32 -9.82 16.83 12.27
N ASN A 33 -9.12 17.87 12.68
CA ASN A 33 -9.31 18.53 13.96
C ASN A 33 -9.80 19.95 13.73
N LEU A 34 -10.90 20.32 14.35
CA LEU A 34 -11.45 21.67 14.30
C LEU A 34 -11.94 22.13 15.68
N SER A 35 -11.97 23.43 15.90
CA SER A 35 -12.53 24.04 17.09
C SER A 35 -14.07 24.10 17.00
N TYR A 36 -14.74 24.25 18.16
CA TYR A 36 -16.18 24.52 18.17
C TYR A 36 -16.56 25.76 17.37
N ALA A 37 -15.71 26.79 17.34
CA ALA A 37 -15.98 28.00 16.56
C ALA A 37 -15.96 27.77 15.04
N SER A 38 -15.31 26.72 14.59
CA SER A 38 -15.19 26.34 13.16
C SER A 38 -16.23 25.30 12.75
N TRP A 39 -17.15 24.90 13.67
CA TRP A 39 -18.19 23.94 13.38
C TRP A 39 -19.21 24.48 12.39
N ILE A 40 -19.66 23.65 11.49
CA ILE A 40 -20.75 23.91 10.53
C ILE A 40 -21.86 22.90 10.82
N ASP A 41 -23.08 23.38 11.07
CA ASP A 41 -24.23 22.55 11.51
C ASP A 41 -24.63 21.48 10.48
N ASP A 42 -24.28 21.67 9.22
CA ASP A 42 -24.54 20.69 8.15
C ASP A 42 -23.58 19.51 8.17
N ILE A 43 -22.52 19.51 9.00
CA ILE A 43 -21.59 18.39 9.13
C ILE A 43 -22.30 17.23 9.81
N LYS A 44 -22.33 16.08 9.11
CA LYS A 44 -22.86 14.81 9.64
C LYS A 44 -22.12 13.63 9.07
N THR A 45 -22.30 12.47 9.67
CA THR A 45 -21.77 11.22 9.10
C THR A 45 -22.37 10.98 7.72
N GLY A 46 -21.52 10.59 6.77
CA GLY A 46 -21.87 10.47 5.36
C GLY A 46 -21.45 11.67 4.52
N CYS A 47 -21.24 12.85 5.11
CA CYS A 47 -20.68 13.98 4.39
C CYS A 47 -19.31 13.62 3.80
N ARG A 48 -19.03 14.20 2.65
CA ARG A 48 -17.76 14.03 1.93
C ARG A 48 -16.87 15.22 2.23
N ILE A 49 -15.56 14.94 2.30
CA ILE A 49 -14.56 15.97 2.40
C ILE A 49 -13.46 15.67 1.41
N TYR A 50 -13.02 16.67 0.62
CA TYR A 50 -12.08 16.43 -0.44
C TYR A 50 -11.34 17.70 -0.88
N VAL A 51 -10.20 17.49 -1.51
CA VAL A 51 -9.47 18.55 -2.25
C VAL A 51 -9.71 18.32 -3.74
N PRO A 52 -10.26 19.33 -4.46
CA PRO A 52 -10.59 19.18 -5.87
C PRO A 52 -9.43 18.71 -6.73
N GLY A 53 -9.67 17.76 -7.62
CA GLY A 53 -8.69 17.27 -8.58
C GLY A 53 -7.59 16.37 -8.01
N THR A 54 -7.68 16.01 -6.74
CA THR A 54 -6.70 15.14 -6.04
C THR A 54 -7.35 13.87 -5.51
N GLU A 55 -6.51 12.97 -4.99
CA GLU A 55 -6.98 11.81 -4.22
C GLU A 55 -7.24 12.12 -2.73
N TYR A 56 -6.98 13.36 -2.30
CA TYR A 56 -7.12 13.76 -0.90
C TYR A 56 -8.59 13.96 -0.55
N GLY A 57 -9.15 13.02 0.17
CA GLY A 57 -10.53 13.08 0.59
C GLY A 57 -11.10 11.74 1.04
N GLY A 58 -12.33 11.79 1.51
CA GLY A 58 -13.03 10.62 2.00
C GLY A 58 -14.44 10.96 2.49
N ILE A 59 -15.04 10.02 3.21
CA ILE A 59 -16.40 10.17 3.78
C ILE A 59 -16.28 10.18 5.30
N ILE A 60 -16.85 11.19 5.93
CA ILE A 60 -16.93 11.31 7.39
C ILE A 60 -17.78 10.15 7.95
N LYS A 61 -17.19 9.31 8.78
CA LYS A 61 -17.82 8.16 9.42
C LYS A 61 -17.82 8.26 10.94
N LYS A 62 -16.96 9.13 11.48
CA LYS A 62 -16.82 9.35 12.92
C LYS A 62 -16.80 10.85 13.19
N ILE A 63 -17.60 11.27 14.15
CA ILE A 63 -17.59 12.62 14.71
C ILE A 63 -17.49 12.45 16.23
N SER A 64 -16.48 13.05 16.83
CA SER A 64 -16.33 13.07 18.28
C SER A 64 -15.98 14.49 18.74
N SER A 65 -16.46 14.86 19.91
CA SER A 65 -16.20 16.17 20.50
C SER A 65 -15.68 16.01 21.92
N ALA A 66 -14.82 16.91 22.33
CA ALA A 66 -14.28 17.00 23.68
C ALA A 66 -14.62 18.39 24.24
N THR A 67 -15.55 18.41 25.21
CA THR A 67 -16.08 19.66 25.77
C THR A 67 -15.07 20.40 26.62
N ASP A 68 -14.12 19.69 27.21
CA ASP A 68 -13.03 20.24 28.03
C ASP A 68 -12.00 21.03 27.21
N THR A 69 -11.78 20.63 25.96
CA THR A 69 -10.83 21.29 25.04
C THR A 69 -11.50 22.13 23.97
N GLY A 70 -12.80 22.00 23.79
CA GLY A 70 -13.54 22.68 22.70
C GLY A 70 -13.16 22.17 21.30
N ASN A 71 -12.65 20.96 21.19
CA ASN A 71 -12.22 20.34 19.93
C ASN A 71 -13.25 19.34 19.41
N ILE A 72 -13.35 19.28 18.07
CA ILE A 72 -14.12 18.29 17.35
C ILE A 72 -13.19 17.53 16.43
N PHE A 73 -13.33 16.21 16.37
CA PHE A 73 -12.58 15.33 15.50
C PHE A 73 -13.53 14.66 14.51
N LEU A 74 -13.23 14.82 13.21
CA LEU A 74 -13.87 14.13 12.13
C LEU A 74 -12.92 13.04 11.63
N GLY A 75 -13.42 11.86 11.36
CA GLY A 75 -12.62 10.77 10.85
C GLY A 75 -13.39 9.89 9.89
N GLY A 76 -12.67 9.15 9.05
CA GLY A 76 -13.24 8.22 8.11
C GLY A 76 -12.18 7.59 7.21
N TYR A 77 -12.63 6.75 6.29
CA TYR A 77 -11.76 6.18 5.28
C TYR A 77 -11.55 7.15 4.11
N THR A 78 -10.32 7.19 3.59
CA THR A 78 -10.02 7.82 2.31
C THR A 78 -10.63 7.03 1.15
N TRP A 79 -10.55 7.55 -0.07
CA TRP A 79 -11.04 6.82 -1.25
C TRP A 79 -10.37 5.47 -1.42
N ARG A 80 -9.05 5.36 -1.12
CA ARG A 80 -8.32 4.07 -1.10
C ARG A 80 -8.85 3.12 -0.04
N GLY A 81 -9.28 3.63 1.11
CA GLY A 81 -9.85 2.83 2.19
C GLY A 81 -11.10 2.06 1.77
N TYR A 82 -11.94 2.64 0.91
CA TYR A 82 -13.11 1.93 0.39
C TYR A 82 -12.75 0.76 -0.51
N LEU A 83 -11.65 0.84 -1.27
CA LEU A 83 -11.11 -0.27 -2.05
C LEU A 83 -10.39 -1.29 -1.16
N ALA A 84 -9.71 -0.83 -0.12
CA ALA A 84 -8.99 -1.70 0.83
C ALA A 84 -9.93 -2.60 1.65
N HIS A 85 -11.16 -2.14 1.92
CA HIS A 85 -12.18 -2.89 2.67
C HIS A 85 -13.15 -3.68 1.78
N ARG A 86 -12.80 -3.92 0.52
CA ARG A 86 -13.49 -4.85 -0.39
C ARG A 86 -12.53 -5.94 -0.80
N PHE A 87 -13.04 -7.13 -1.07
CA PHE A 87 -12.21 -8.30 -1.37
C PHE A 87 -12.59 -8.95 -2.68
N ILE A 88 -11.58 -9.31 -3.46
CA ILE A 88 -11.72 -10.12 -4.67
C ILE A 88 -11.94 -11.57 -4.23
N ARG A 89 -13.05 -12.15 -4.67
CA ARG A 89 -13.42 -13.52 -4.32
C ARG A 89 -13.31 -14.41 -5.53
N PRO A 90 -12.78 -15.64 -5.39
CA PRO A 90 -12.84 -16.63 -6.45
C PRO A 90 -14.30 -16.91 -6.85
N PRO A 91 -14.59 -17.13 -8.15
CA PRO A 91 -15.89 -17.64 -8.56
C PRO A 91 -16.17 -19.02 -7.94
N THR A 92 -17.45 -19.34 -7.78
CA THR A 92 -17.85 -20.64 -7.25
C THR A 92 -17.22 -21.79 -8.07
N GLY A 93 -16.52 -22.69 -7.39
CA GLY A 93 -15.84 -23.83 -8.01
C GLY A 93 -14.45 -23.51 -8.57
N SER A 94 -13.92 -22.31 -8.32
CA SER A 94 -12.56 -21.94 -8.71
C SER A 94 -11.71 -21.63 -7.47
N ASP A 95 -10.43 -21.94 -7.52
CA ASP A 95 -9.49 -21.65 -6.43
C ASP A 95 -9.09 -20.16 -6.42
N TYR A 96 -8.98 -19.54 -7.60
CA TYR A 96 -8.55 -18.17 -7.77
C TYR A 96 -9.47 -17.42 -8.74
N TYR A 97 -9.44 -16.10 -8.66
CA TYR A 97 -10.04 -15.23 -9.66
C TYR A 97 -8.97 -14.83 -10.68
N THR A 98 -9.17 -15.20 -11.94
CA THR A 98 -8.31 -14.79 -13.05
C THR A 98 -9.11 -13.88 -13.99
N ALA A 99 -8.57 -12.71 -14.29
CA ALA A 99 -9.16 -11.78 -15.25
C ALA A 99 -8.24 -11.59 -16.46
N SER A 100 -8.85 -11.45 -17.64
CA SER A 100 -8.15 -11.18 -18.91
C SER A 100 -8.87 -10.07 -19.65
N GLY A 101 -8.12 -9.13 -20.22
CA GLY A 101 -8.67 -8.04 -21.01
C GLY A 101 -7.89 -6.74 -20.84
N GLU A 102 -8.48 -5.65 -21.30
CA GLU A 102 -7.94 -4.30 -21.13
C GLU A 102 -7.98 -3.91 -19.65
N LEU A 103 -6.94 -3.20 -19.17
CA LEU A 103 -6.76 -2.89 -17.74
C LEU A 103 -7.97 -2.20 -17.13
N SER A 104 -8.54 -1.19 -17.80
CA SER A 104 -9.69 -0.44 -17.28
C SER A 104 -10.96 -1.31 -17.25
N ASP A 105 -11.10 -2.27 -18.14
CA ASP A 105 -12.24 -3.20 -18.14
C ASP A 105 -12.11 -4.21 -16.99
N ILE A 106 -10.91 -4.71 -16.72
CA ILE A 106 -10.65 -5.56 -15.55
C ILE A 106 -10.97 -4.79 -14.28
N ILE A 107 -10.46 -3.56 -14.14
CA ILE A 107 -10.72 -2.71 -12.97
C ILE A 107 -12.22 -2.45 -12.82
N ARG A 108 -12.93 -2.15 -13.91
CA ARG A 108 -14.38 -1.91 -13.90
C ARG A 108 -15.18 -3.13 -13.43
N THR A 109 -14.73 -4.32 -13.76
CA THR A 109 -15.35 -5.56 -13.30
C THR A 109 -15.16 -5.78 -11.81
N ILE A 110 -14.03 -5.34 -11.26
CA ILE A 110 -13.66 -5.54 -9.85
C ILE A 110 -14.20 -4.40 -8.97
N VAL A 111 -14.12 -3.14 -9.43
CA VAL A 111 -14.58 -1.96 -8.67
C VAL A 111 -16.06 -1.73 -8.92
N GLN A 112 -16.89 -2.45 -8.17
CA GLN A 112 -18.34 -2.30 -8.19
C GLN A 112 -18.82 -1.60 -6.90
N ILE A 113 -18.36 -0.38 -6.68
CA ILE A 113 -18.68 0.43 -5.51
C ILE A 113 -19.51 1.63 -5.97
N PRO A 114 -20.74 1.82 -5.44
CA PRO A 114 -21.52 3.03 -5.75
C PRO A 114 -20.74 4.29 -5.45
N GLY A 115 -20.72 5.24 -6.40
CA GLY A 115 -19.96 6.49 -6.29
C GLY A 115 -18.51 6.38 -6.78
N PHE A 116 -18.06 5.20 -7.25
CA PHE A 116 -16.79 5.02 -7.96
C PHE A 116 -17.06 4.77 -9.45
N SER A 117 -16.27 5.38 -10.31
CA SER A 117 -16.39 5.22 -11.76
C SER A 117 -15.02 5.02 -12.39
N VAL A 118 -14.84 3.92 -13.11
CA VAL A 118 -13.61 3.66 -13.85
C VAL A 118 -13.63 4.45 -15.14
N VAL A 119 -12.64 5.31 -15.31
CA VAL A 119 -12.54 6.26 -16.42
C VAL A 119 -11.30 5.99 -17.28
N GLY A 120 -11.38 6.38 -18.55
CA GLY A 120 -10.31 6.20 -19.52
C GLY A 120 -10.14 4.74 -19.98
N ALA A 121 -9.25 4.58 -20.93
CA ALA A 121 -8.74 3.29 -21.43
C ALA A 121 -7.24 3.40 -21.59
N THR A 122 -6.49 2.35 -21.24
CA THR A 122 -5.03 2.34 -21.35
C THR A 122 -4.53 1.80 -22.69
N GLY A 123 -5.37 1.03 -23.39
CA GLY A 123 -4.98 0.27 -24.56
C GLY A 123 -4.08 -0.94 -24.26
N ILE A 124 -3.82 -1.21 -22.97
CA ILE A 124 -2.99 -2.32 -22.52
C ILE A 124 -3.88 -3.45 -22.00
N SER A 125 -3.64 -4.65 -22.48
CA SER A 125 -4.32 -5.86 -22.04
C SER A 125 -3.37 -6.76 -21.26
N THR A 126 -3.91 -7.44 -20.25
CA THR A 126 -3.16 -8.42 -19.44
C THR A 126 -4.05 -9.60 -19.07
N THR A 127 -3.42 -10.66 -18.61
CA THR A 127 -4.07 -11.77 -17.89
C THR A 127 -3.42 -11.85 -16.52
N TYR A 128 -4.23 -11.73 -15.46
CA TYR A 128 -3.73 -11.70 -14.10
C TYR A 128 -4.57 -12.59 -13.17
N GLN A 129 -3.90 -13.42 -12.40
CA GLN A 129 -4.50 -14.23 -11.36
C GLN A 129 -4.35 -13.51 -10.03
N PHE A 130 -5.48 -13.15 -9.43
CA PHE A 130 -5.52 -12.46 -8.14
C PHE A 130 -5.30 -13.44 -6.99
N GLY A 131 -4.61 -12.99 -5.95
CA GLY A 131 -4.51 -13.73 -4.69
C GLY A 131 -5.90 -14.00 -4.10
N ARG A 132 -6.04 -15.13 -3.42
CA ARG A 132 -7.30 -15.54 -2.82
C ARG A 132 -7.71 -14.58 -1.70
N TYR A 133 -8.91 -14.01 -1.79
CA TYR A 133 -9.42 -13.01 -0.84
C TYR A 133 -8.50 -11.79 -0.64
N VAL A 134 -7.73 -11.42 -1.65
CA VAL A 134 -6.96 -10.17 -1.64
C VAL A 134 -7.91 -8.98 -1.65
N SER A 135 -7.54 -7.88 -0.97
CA SER A 135 -8.33 -6.65 -1.05
C SER A 135 -8.34 -6.09 -2.48
N VAL A 136 -9.43 -5.44 -2.86
CA VAL A 136 -9.55 -4.81 -4.19
C VAL A 136 -8.41 -3.83 -4.44
N LEU A 137 -8.05 -3.02 -3.44
CA LEU A 137 -6.91 -2.10 -3.53
C LEU A 137 -5.62 -2.83 -3.86
N LYS A 138 -5.22 -3.78 -3.01
CA LYS A 138 -3.96 -4.53 -3.17
C LYS A 138 -3.93 -5.36 -4.44
N GLY A 139 -5.05 -5.99 -4.80
CA GLY A 139 -5.14 -6.78 -6.03
C GLY A 139 -4.95 -5.92 -7.28
N ILE A 140 -5.59 -4.75 -7.35
CA ILE A 140 -5.45 -3.84 -8.50
C ILE A 140 -4.02 -3.25 -8.53
N GLU A 141 -3.48 -2.78 -7.41
CA GLU A 141 -2.11 -2.25 -7.33
C GLU A 141 -1.09 -3.29 -7.81
N ALA A 142 -1.17 -4.53 -7.33
CA ALA A 142 -0.28 -5.61 -7.74
C ALA A 142 -0.42 -5.94 -9.25
N MET A 143 -1.64 -6.04 -9.77
CA MET A 143 -1.88 -6.25 -11.20
C MET A 143 -1.25 -5.13 -12.04
N LEU A 144 -1.51 -3.87 -11.68
CA LEU A 144 -1.02 -2.71 -12.44
C LEU A 144 0.51 -2.63 -12.42
N GLN A 145 1.14 -2.96 -11.30
CA GLN A 145 2.59 -2.97 -11.15
C GLN A 145 3.26 -3.94 -12.14
N THR A 146 2.63 -5.11 -12.43
CA THR A 146 3.20 -6.08 -13.39
C THR A 146 3.34 -5.53 -14.80
N VAL A 147 2.59 -4.49 -15.14
CA VAL A 147 2.57 -3.86 -16.48
C VAL A 147 3.09 -2.42 -16.47
N GLY A 148 3.71 -1.98 -15.37
CA GLY A 148 4.29 -0.63 -15.23
C GLY A 148 3.26 0.48 -15.10
N PHE A 149 2.08 0.17 -14.56
CA PHE A 149 1.02 1.13 -14.29
C PHE A 149 0.79 1.28 -12.78
N ARG A 150 0.11 2.35 -12.38
CA ARG A 150 -0.35 2.61 -11.02
C ARG A 150 -1.83 2.96 -10.99
N LEU A 151 -2.43 2.82 -9.82
CA LEU A 151 -3.80 3.24 -9.56
C LEU A 151 -3.85 4.74 -9.27
N ASP A 152 -4.65 5.48 -10.01
CA ASP A 152 -4.93 6.89 -9.81
C ASP A 152 -6.38 7.06 -9.36
N LEU A 153 -6.59 7.79 -8.28
CA LEU A 153 -7.91 8.09 -7.74
C LEU A 153 -8.06 9.61 -7.67
N LYS A 154 -9.21 10.12 -8.11
CA LYS A 154 -9.54 11.56 -7.99
C LYS A 154 -11.02 11.74 -7.70
N TYR A 155 -11.32 12.62 -6.77
CA TYR A 155 -12.72 13.01 -6.59
C TYR A 155 -13.08 14.05 -7.66
N VAL A 156 -14.15 13.76 -8.40
CA VAL A 156 -14.68 14.60 -9.48
C VAL A 156 -16.05 15.12 -9.05
N GLN A 157 -16.15 16.44 -8.89
CA GLN A 157 -17.41 17.12 -8.63
C GLN A 157 -18.15 17.41 -9.94
N THR A 158 -19.45 17.18 -9.94
CA THR A 158 -20.35 17.50 -11.06
C THR A 158 -21.56 18.30 -10.57
N THR A 159 -22.34 18.84 -11.46
CA THR A 159 -23.58 19.58 -11.12
C THR A 159 -24.65 18.72 -10.45
N SER A 160 -24.59 17.39 -10.64
CA SER A 160 -25.56 16.42 -10.07
C SER A 160 -25.01 15.66 -8.86
N GLY A 161 -23.87 16.08 -8.30
CA GLY A 161 -23.15 15.38 -7.23
C GLY A 161 -21.73 15.03 -7.65
N GLY A 162 -21.03 14.17 -6.91
CA GLY A 162 -19.66 13.81 -7.18
C GLY A 162 -19.40 12.32 -7.17
N TYR A 163 -18.32 11.90 -7.81
CA TYR A 163 -17.87 10.51 -7.83
C TYR A 163 -16.34 10.41 -7.72
N VAL A 164 -15.85 9.26 -7.34
CA VAL A 164 -14.43 8.94 -7.36
C VAL A 164 -14.08 8.33 -8.73
N ALA A 165 -13.30 9.08 -9.52
CA ALA A 165 -12.71 8.55 -10.74
C ALA A 165 -11.59 7.58 -10.39
N VAL A 166 -11.63 6.39 -10.99
CA VAL A 166 -10.64 5.32 -10.84
C VAL A 166 -9.97 5.13 -12.18
N GLN A 167 -8.66 5.26 -12.23
CA GLN A 167 -7.92 5.18 -13.49
C GLN A 167 -6.62 4.40 -13.33
N ALA A 168 -6.24 3.62 -14.34
CA ALA A 168 -4.89 3.10 -14.50
C ALA A 168 -4.05 4.13 -15.26
N VAL A 169 -2.94 4.54 -14.68
CA VAL A 169 -2.01 5.53 -15.25
C VAL A 169 -0.61 4.92 -15.29
N LYS A 170 0.18 5.23 -16.32
CA LYS A 170 1.56 4.77 -16.38
C LYS A 170 2.32 5.28 -15.15
N ALA A 171 3.02 4.39 -14.46
CA ALA A 171 3.82 4.75 -13.30
C ALA A 171 4.99 5.67 -13.71
N GLY A 172 5.18 6.75 -12.96
CA GLY A 172 6.36 7.60 -13.09
C GLY A 172 7.61 6.83 -12.65
N GLN A 173 8.73 7.13 -13.30
CA GLN A 173 10.03 6.58 -12.92
C GLN A 173 10.96 7.75 -12.60
N TYR A 174 11.51 7.76 -11.40
CA TYR A 174 12.32 8.86 -10.88
C TYR A 174 13.65 8.33 -10.34
N GLY A 175 14.73 9.05 -10.63
CA GLY A 175 16.07 8.74 -10.12
C GLY A 175 16.91 7.83 -11.00
N ASP A 176 16.51 7.55 -12.25
CA ASP A 176 17.35 6.86 -13.21
C ASP A 176 18.51 7.75 -13.72
N ASP A 177 18.31 9.06 -13.73
CA ASP A 177 19.36 10.04 -14.01
C ASP A 177 20.13 10.37 -12.72
N ILE A 178 21.46 10.29 -12.81
CA ILE A 178 22.45 10.42 -11.72
C ILE A 178 22.33 11.74 -10.92
N GLU A 179 21.61 12.73 -11.44
CA GLU A 179 21.46 14.06 -10.82
C GLU A 179 20.56 14.10 -9.58
N TYR A 180 19.71 13.10 -9.35
CA TYR A 180 18.73 13.12 -8.24
C TYR A 180 19.28 12.63 -6.90
N SER A 181 20.49 12.08 -6.83
CA SER A 181 20.94 11.31 -5.66
C SER A 181 21.72 12.06 -4.59
N GLN A 182 22.34 13.21 -4.86
CA GLN A 182 23.06 13.99 -3.83
C GLN A 182 22.65 15.45 -3.67
N ASP A 183 22.17 16.12 -4.71
CA ASP A 183 21.86 17.56 -4.64
C ASP A 183 20.38 17.85 -4.40
N SER A 184 19.49 16.91 -4.51
CA SER A 184 18.05 17.14 -4.37
C SER A 184 17.38 16.15 -3.42
N LEU A 185 17.25 16.52 -2.14
CA LEU A 185 15.99 16.35 -1.41
C LEU A 185 15.53 14.91 -1.09
N ILE A 186 16.25 13.86 -1.54
CA ILE A 186 15.98 12.48 -1.18
C ILE A 186 17.14 11.95 -0.35
N ASN A 187 16.90 11.72 0.93
CA ASN A 187 17.87 11.05 1.80
C ASN A 187 17.59 9.54 1.76
N PHE A 188 18.58 8.77 1.40
CA PHE A 188 18.52 7.31 1.42
C PHE A 188 19.25 6.75 2.63
N SER A 189 18.70 5.69 3.19
CA SER A 189 19.42 4.78 4.08
C SER A 189 19.26 3.37 3.51
N THR A 190 20.37 2.74 3.20
CA THR A 190 20.40 1.36 2.70
C THR A 190 21.05 0.47 3.74
N VAL A 191 20.45 -0.66 4.04
CA VAL A 191 21.05 -1.71 4.84
C VAL A 191 21.14 -2.96 3.97
N ASN A 192 22.33 -3.37 3.64
CA ASN A 192 22.59 -4.68 3.05
C ASN A 192 22.89 -5.64 4.21
N ASN A 193 21.91 -6.48 4.54
CA ASN A 193 22.00 -7.41 5.64
C ASN A 193 22.05 -8.86 5.08
N GLN A 194 23.16 -9.55 5.30
CA GLN A 194 23.34 -10.96 4.93
C GLN A 194 23.33 -11.89 6.16
N MET A 195 22.86 -11.41 7.31
CA MET A 195 22.83 -12.17 8.56
C MET A 195 21.50 -12.95 8.76
N GLY A 196 20.66 -13.07 7.71
CA GLY A 196 19.42 -13.83 7.80
C GLY A 196 19.66 -15.34 7.73
N VAL A 197 18.74 -16.10 8.30
CA VAL A 197 18.72 -17.55 8.23
C VAL A 197 18.49 -17.98 6.77
N ASN A 198 19.28 -18.94 6.30
CA ASN A 198 19.15 -19.52 4.96
C ASN A 198 19.00 -21.05 4.96
N HIS A 199 19.04 -21.64 6.15
CA HIS A 199 18.74 -23.05 6.38
C HIS A 199 17.82 -23.17 7.61
N LEU A 200 16.63 -23.75 7.46
CA LEU A 200 15.68 -23.97 8.52
C LEU A 200 15.40 -25.44 8.69
N ILE A 201 15.78 -26.00 9.84
CA ILE A 201 15.46 -27.37 10.23
C ILE A 201 14.07 -27.36 10.88
N CYS A 202 13.08 -27.90 10.18
CA CYS A 202 11.70 -27.93 10.66
C CYS A 202 11.40 -29.27 11.33
N LEU A 203 10.89 -29.23 12.55
CA LEU A 203 10.58 -30.38 13.39
C LEU A 203 9.06 -30.48 13.57
N GLY A 204 8.46 -31.52 13.02
CA GLY A 204 7.02 -31.80 13.04
C GLY A 204 6.58 -32.76 14.13
N THR A 205 5.53 -33.53 13.82
CA THR A 205 4.95 -34.57 14.68
C THR A 205 5.90 -35.73 14.91
N GLY A 206 5.70 -36.47 15.99
CA GLY A 206 6.53 -37.58 16.41
C GLY A 206 7.61 -37.21 17.42
N GLU A 207 8.38 -38.19 17.87
CA GLU A 207 9.45 -38.03 18.85
C GLU A 207 10.73 -38.74 18.41
N LEU A 208 11.87 -38.17 18.77
CA LEU A 208 13.20 -38.73 18.52
C LEU A 208 13.39 -39.13 17.04
N ARG A 209 13.68 -40.39 16.76
CA ARG A 209 13.94 -40.91 15.41
C ARG A 209 12.69 -40.99 14.53
N ASP A 210 11.51 -41.03 15.15
CA ASP A 210 10.22 -41.12 14.46
C ASP A 210 9.60 -39.74 14.21
N ARG A 211 10.32 -38.68 14.59
CA ARG A 211 9.90 -37.31 14.37
C ARG A 211 9.99 -36.93 12.88
N VAL A 212 8.95 -36.29 12.38
CA VAL A 212 8.97 -35.70 11.04
C VAL A 212 9.95 -34.54 11.04
N VAL A 213 10.95 -34.59 10.16
CA VAL A 213 11.96 -33.54 10.01
C VAL A 213 12.05 -33.19 8.54
N VAL A 214 12.08 -31.88 8.26
CA VAL A 214 12.32 -31.37 6.92
C VAL A 214 13.28 -30.19 6.96
N ASP A 215 14.24 -30.20 6.04
CA ASP A 215 15.18 -29.08 5.85
C ASP A 215 14.69 -28.20 4.72
N LEU A 216 14.62 -26.89 4.98
CA LEU A 216 14.28 -25.87 4.02
C LEU A 216 15.47 -24.92 3.84
N TYR A 217 15.78 -24.61 2.60
CA TYR A 217 16.93 -23.78 2.24
C TYR A 217 16.50 -22.63 1.36
N ALA A 218 17.06 -21.46 1.61
CA ALA A 218 16.93 -20.31 0.74
C ALA A 218 18.18 -20.13 -0.12
N ASP A 219 18.00 -19.81 -1.39
CA ASP A 219 19.10 -19.42 -2.27
C ASP A 219 19.47 -17.94 -2.11
N THR A 220 20.47 -17.47 -2.84
CA THR A 220 20.92 -16.07 -2.83
C THR A 220 19.87 -15.08 -3.36
N ALA A 221 18.85 -15.55 -4.07
CA ALA A 221 17.74 -14.76 -4.57
C ALA A 221 16.55 -14.77 -3.59
N GLY A 222 16.61 -15.57 -2.51
CA GLY A 222 15.54 -15.73 -1.53
C GLY A 222 14.50 -16.79 -1.89
N ASN A 223 14.71 -17.59 -2.95
CA ASN A 223 13.81 -18.69 -3.27
C ASN A 223 14.01 -19.84 -2.29
N ILE A 224 12.91 -20.37 -1.73
CA ILE A 224 12.95 -21.44 -0.74
C ILE A 224 12.67 -22.78 -1.41
N SER A 225 13.48 -23.77 -1.07
CA SER A 225 13.36 -25.16 -1.54
C SER A 225 13.94 -26.13 -0.53
N GLN A 226 13.84 -27.44 -0.81
CA GLN A 226 14.50 -28.51 -0.02
C GLN A 226 15.92 -28.82 -0.56
N THR A 227 16.45 -28.02 -1.47
CA THR A 227 17.78 -28.21 -2.04
C THR A 227 18.73 -27.16 -1.50
N GLN A 228 19.78 -27.59 -0.82
CA GLN A 228 20.81 -26.71 -0.30
C GLN A 228 21.66 -26.11 -1.44
N THR A 229 21.77 -24.79 -1.46
CA THR A 229 22.60 -24.05 -2.43
C THR A 229 23.70 -23.24 -1.74
N ILE A 230 23.52 -22.84 -0.50
CA ILE A 230 24.47 -22.09 0.32
C ILE A 230 25.08 -23.08 1.34
N THR A 231 26.39 -23.12 1.44
CA THR A 231 27.11 -24.05 2.30
C THR A 231 28.31 -23.40 2.97
N GLY A 232 28.86 -24.06 3.99
CA GLY A 232 30.07 -23.63 4.68
C GLY A 232 29.82 -22.45 5.61
N ILE A 233 30.70 -21.43 5.57
CA ILE A 233 30.64 -20.30 6.49
C ILE A 233 29.44 -19.39 6.25
N ASP A 234 28.87 -19.43 5.06
CA ASP A 234 27.72 -18.62 4.68
C ASP A 234 26.37 -19.28 5.04
N GLU A 235 26.41 -20.52 5.53
CA GLU A 235 25.23 -21.23 6.02
C GLU A 235 24.86 -20.74 7.43
N ILE A 236 23.65 -20.20 7.55
CA ILE A 236 23.08 -19.73 8.82
C ILE A 236 21.83 -20.55 9.09
N THR A 237 21.87 -21.40 10.11
CA THR A 237 20.84 -22.39 10.40
C THR A 237 20.06 -22.01 11.65
N GLU A 238 18.73 -22.20 11.62
CA GLU A 238 17.82 -22.13 12.78
C GLU A 238 16.93 -23.36 12.83
N VAL A 239 16.39 -23.69 14.00
CA VAL A 239 15.45 -24.79 14.20
C VAL A 239 14.07 -24.21 14.44
N PHE A 240 13.07 -24.73 13.72
CA PHE A 240 11.66 -24.38 13.85
C PHE A 240 10.86 -25.59 14.30
N GLU A 241 10.15 -25.47 15.42
CA GLU A 241 9.32 -26.54 15.95
C GLU A 241 7.83 -26.26 15.73
N ASN A 242 7.16 -27.22 15.07
CA ASN A 242 5.71 -27.27 14.93
C ASN A 242 5.24 -28.71 15.23
N THR A 243 5.23 -29.08 16.50
CA THR A 243 5.07 -30.45 17.01
C THR A 243 3.78 -31.14 16.59
N GLY A 244 2.76 -30.39 16.14
CA GLY A 244 1.49 -30.94 15.64
C GLY A 244 1.40 -31.04 14.12
N ALA A 245 2.44 -30.62 13.39
CA ALA A 245 2.39 -30.56 11.93
C ALA A 245 2.86 -31.87 11.28
N GLU A 246 2.04 -32.40 10.39
CA GLU A 246 2.43 -33.39 9.39
C GLU A 246 3.30 -32.76 8.31
N LEU A 247 3.97 -33.57 7.49
CA LEU A 247 4.99 -33.15 6.53
C LEU A 247 4.56 -31.97 5.63
N GLU A 248 3.37 -32.03 5.04
CA GLU A 248 2.90 -31.00 4.11
C GLU A 248 2.67 -29.65 4.80
N ASN A 249 2.00 -29.66 5.96
CA ASN A 249 1.79 -28.47 6.78
C ASN A 249 3.11 -27.94 7.37
N LEU A 250 4.05 -28.84 7.69
CA LEU A 250 5.38 -28.46 8.19
C LEU A 250 6.19 -27.72 7.14
N ILE A 251 6.12 -28.16 5.88
CA ILE A 251 6.77 -27.48 4.75
C ILE A 251 6.14 -26.08 4.55
N GLU A 252 4.81 -25.97 4.55
CA GLU A 252 4.11 -24.68 4.38
C GLU A 252 4.46 -23.70 5.50
N THR A 253 4.32 -24.14 6.76
CA THR A 253 4.58 -23.25 7.92
C THR A 253 6.07 -22.94 8.06
N GLY A 254 6.94 -23.89 7.74
CA GLY A 254 8.39 -23.69 7.71
C GLY A 254 8.82 -22.71 6.61
N THR A 255 8.21 -22.78 5.42
CA THR A 255 8.46 -21.82 4.33
C THR A 255 8.11 -20.41 4.76
N ASN A 256 6.92 -20.19 5.30
CA ASN A 256 6.51 -18.88 5.81
C ASN A 256 7.46 -18.38 6.92
N ARG A 257 7.91 -19.28 7.81
CA ARG A 257 8.86 -18.93 8.87
C ARG A 257 10.23 -18.55 8.31
N LEU A 258 10.73 -19.29 7.32
CA LEU A 258 12.02 -18.99 6.70
C LEU A 258 11.95 -17.67 5.91
N GLU A 259 10.84 -17.35 5.23
CA GLU A 259 10.63 -16.06 4.58
C GLU A 259 10.75 -14.88 5.57
N ASP A 260 10.26 -15.04 6.81
CA ASP A 260 10.39 -14.03 7.86
C ASP A 260 11.82 -13.86 8.36
N LEU A 261 12.61 -14.95 8.36
CA LEU A 261 13.97 -15.01 8.85
C LEU A 261 15.03 -14.66 7.82
N LEU A 262 14.67 -14.62 6.53
CA LEU A 262 15.59 -14.25 5.46
C LEU A 262 16.25 -12.88 5.69
N SER A 263 17.46 -12.75 5.18
CA SER A 263 18.12 -11.44 5.09
C SER A 263 17.25 -10.47 4.32
N LYS A 264 16.79 -9.43 4.98
CA LYS A 264 16.04 -8.36 4.33
C LYS A 264 16.95 -7.19 4.11
N ASN A 265 17.29 -6.93 2.84
CA ASN A 265 17.89 -5.66 2.48
C ASN A 265 16.85 -4.58 2.70
N THR A 266 17.06 -3.72 3.68
CA THR A 266 16.14 -2.62 3.94
C THR A 266 16.63 -1.37 3.23
N PHE A 267 15.69 -0.72 2.60
CA PHE A 267 15.87 0.58 1.98
C PHE A 267 14.87 1.54 2.57
N THR A 268 15.36 2.62 3.15
CA THR A 268 14.51 3.71 3.62
C THR A 268 14.85 4.97 2.83
N ALA A 269 13.86 5.64 2.29
CA ALA A 269 14.03 6.95 1.67
C ALA A 269 13.15 7.97 2.37
N ALA A 270 13.75 9.06 2.82
CA ALA A 270 13.03 10.25 3.24
C ALA A 270 13.08 11.25 2.08
N ILE A 271 11.93 11.46 1.45
CA ILE A 271 11.78 12.41 0.34
C ILE A 271 11.38 13.75 0.96
N LYS A 272 12.30 14.70 0.99
CA LYS A 272 12.07 15.99 1.66
C LYS A 272 11.39 17.03 0.77
N GLN A 273 11.67 17.02 -0.51
CA GLN A 273 11.05 17.95 -1.46
C GLN A 273 11.27 17.41 -2.89
N VAL A 274 10.26 17.40 -3.71
CA VAL A 274 10.36 17.11 -5.15
C VAL A 274 9.66 18.23 -5.90
N GLU A 275 10.19 18.60 -7.04
CA GLU A 275 9.57 19.62 -7.89
C GLU A 275 8.18 19.21 -8.37
N ASN A 276 7.98 17.91 -8.52
CA ASN A 276 6.71 17.31 -8.92
C ASN A 276 6.12 16.44 -7.81
N GLU A 277 4.81 16.46 -7.67
CA GLU A 277 4.11 15.56 -6.77
C GLU A 277 4.29 14.09 -7.22
N LEU A 278 4.69 13.22 -6.28
CA LEU A 278 4.81 11.80 -6.50
C LEU A 278 3.52 11.08 -6.07
N PHE A 279 3.26 9.94 -6.69
CA PHE A 279 2.04 9.17 -6.45
C PHE A 279 2.36 7.76 -5.99
N ILE A 280 1.43 7.14 -5.27
CA ILE A 280 1.55 5.73 -4.87
C ILE A 280 1.60 4.85 -6.12
N GLY A 281 2.61 3.98 -6.20
CA GLY A 281 2.90 3.16 -7.36
C GLY A 281 3.93 3.75 -8.32
N ASP A 282 4.32 5.03 -8.18
CA ASP A 282 5.48 5.58 -8.89
C ASP A 282 6.76 4.93 -8.37
N ILE A 283 7.72 4.72 -9.25
CA ILE A 283 8.97 4.01 -8.95
C ILE A 283 10.08 5.02 -8.69
N ILE A 284 10.76 4.84 -7.57
CA ILE A 284 11.93 5.64 -7.19
C ILE A 284 13.15 4.76 -7.18
N THR A 285 14.21 5.25 -7.84
CA THR A 285 15.54 4.67 -7.79
C THR A 285 16.45 5.56 -6.95
N GLY A 286 17.16 4.98 -6.01
CA GLY A 286 18.19 5.62 -5.22
C GLY A 286 19.48 4.87 -5.29
N GLN A 287 20.61 5.60 -5.26
CA GLN A 287 21.94 5.03 -5.21
C GLN A 287 22.77 5.72 -4.13
N ASP A 288 23.37 4.92 -3.25
CA ASP A 288 24.43 5.38 -2.36
C ASP A 288 25.76 5.30 -3.09
N TYR A 289 26.38 6.43 -3.36
CA TYR A 289 27.65 6.50 -4.11
C TYR A 289 28.85 5.95 -3.34
N ILE A 290 28.79 5.93 -2.01
CA ILE A 290 29.89 5.45 -1.17
C ILE A 290 29.90 3.93 -1.14
N THR A 291 28.74 3.32 -0.91
CA THR A 291 28.60 1.86 -0.83
C THR A 291 28.29 1.22 -2.19
N GLY A 292 27.91 2.01 -3.20
CA GLY A 292 27.45 1.54 -4.51
C GLY A 292 26.07 0.88 -4.49
N ASN A 293 25.38 0.84 -3.35
CA ASN A 293 24.08 0.23 -3.23
C ASN A 293 23.05 1.03 -4.04
N ARG A 294 22.40 0.35 -4.98
CA ARG A 294 21.29 0.89 -5.78
C ARG A 294 20.02 0.13 -5.47
N VAL A 295 18.93 0.85 -5.22
CA VAL A 295 17.62 0.26 -4.93
C VAL A 295 16.55 0.98 -5.73
N THR A 296 15.69 0.20 -6.37
CA THR A 296 14.52 0.66 -7.11
C THR A 296 13.27 0.09 -6.45
N ARG A 297 12.37 0.94 -5.98
CA ARG A 297 11.14 0.53 -5.27
C ARG A 297 9.97 1.46 -5.59
N PRO A 298 8.73 0.94 -5.60
CA PRO A 298 7.55 1.77 -5.70
C PRO A 298 7.26 2.53 -4.40
N ILE A 299 6.66 3.70 -4.53
CA ILE A 299 6.05 4.42 -3.41
C ILE A 299 4.83 3.61 -2.98
N SER A 300 4.80 3.19 -1.72
CA SER A 300 3.72 2.37 -1.16
C SER A 300 2.72 3.16 -0.32
N ARG A 301 3.15 4.32 0.24
CA ARG A 301 2.34 5.10 1.17
C ARG A 301 2.67 6.59 1.06
N LYS A 302 1.65 7.41 1.28
CA LYS A 302 1.73 8.86 1.29
C LYS A 302 0.97 9.39 2.49
N ILE A 303 1.63 10.14 3.36
CA ILE A 303 1.03 10.77 4.52
C ILE A 303 0.95 12.26 4.23
N VAL A 304 -0.27 12.79 4.17
CA VAL A 304 -0.53 14.19 3.83
C VAL A 304 -1.08 14.89 5.05
N LYS A 305 -0.32 15.86 5.56
CA LYS A 305 -0.69 16.63 6.74
C LYS A 305 -0.82 18.11 6.39
N ARG A 306 -1.87 18.71 6.89
CA ARG A 306 -2.03 20.16 6.90
C ARG A 306 -2.13 20.62 8.34
N THR A 307 -1.24 21.50 8.75
CA THR A 307 -1.19 22.03 10.11
C THR A 307 -0.99 23.54 10.03
N ARG A 308 -1.93 24.30 10.57
CA ARG A 308 -1.93 25.76 10.54
C ARG A 308 -1.73 26.34 9.13
N GLY A 309 -2.40 25.73 8.15
CA GLY A 309 -2.32 26.11 6.75
C GLY A 309 -1.10 25.61 5.98
N ALA A 310 -0.05 25.12 6.65
CA ALA A 310 1.13 24.52 6.03
C ALA A 310 0.85 23.06 5.64
N LEU A 311 1.13 22.70 4.38
CA LEU A 311 1.02 21.36 3.87
C LEU A 311 2.38 20.66 3.94
N SER A 312 2.40 19.44 4.44
CA SER A 312 3.54 18.51 4.35
C SER A 312 3.10 17.19 3.77
N ILE A 313 3.96 16.57 2.97
CA ILE A 313 3.72 15.26 2.38
C ILE A 313 4.95 14.40 2.66
N ASP A 314 4.73 13.30 3.35
CA ASP A 314 5.74 12.28 3.63
C ASP A 314 5.45 11.06 2.75
N TYR A 315 6.44 10.62 1.99
CA TYR A 315 6.36 9.43 1.16
C TYR A 315 7.07 8.26 1.82
N LYS A 316 6.45 7.08 1.74
CA LYS A 316 7.04 5.81 2.14
C LYS A 316 7.17 4.91 0.92
N ILE A 317 8.23 4.16 0.88
CA ILE A 317 8.48 3.18 -0.17
C ILE A 317 8.21 1.76 0.32
N GLU A 318 8.01 0.84 -0.60
CA GLU A 318 7.78 -0.56 -0.27
C GLU A 318 8.94 -1.14 0.54
N GLY A 319 8.61 -1.87 1.62
CA GLY A 319 9.59 -2.42 2.57
C GLY A 319 9.86 -1.53 3.79
N GLN A 320 9.20 -0.39 3.93
CA GLN A 320 9.15 0.41 5.16
C GLN A 320 7.86 0.11 5.93
N THR A 321 8.01 -0.35 7.15
CA THR A 321 6.92 -0.42 8.15
C THR A 321 6.75 0.88 8.92
#